data_715a33f40595f9a9d95bf5a6736f9aa0
#
_entry.id   715a33f40595f9a9d95bf5a6736f9aa0
#
_cell.length_a   1.000
_cell.length_b   1.000
_cell.length_c   1.000
_cell.angle_alpha   90.00
_cell.angle_beta   90.00
_cell.angle_gamma   90.00
#
_symmetry.space_group_name_H-M   'P 1'
#
loop_
_entity.id
_entity.type
_entity.pdbx_description
1 polymer ?
#
loop_
_entity_poly.entity_id
_entity_poly.type
_entity_poly.pdbx_seq_one_letter_code
_entity_poly.pdbx_strand_id
1 'polypeptide(L)'
;MIRDWPTLRDFALGQNLPEVTLDHPHGHESLKAFGKLWCHWSPYANGGVFKATRDERDMLMQADPDTFFLHPHYQNYDYILARNIAPDWARARLITRWRDNAPKRFLKAWDAQNA
;
A
#
# COMPACT_ATOMS: atom_id res chain seq x y z
N MET A 1 -5.12 13.36 -7.51
CA MET A 1 -5.44 11.92 -7.39
C MET A 1 -4.30 11.08 -7.96
N ILE A 2 -4.02 9.96 -7.35
CA ILE A 2 -2.94 9.04 -7.75
C ILE A 2 -3.51 8.02 -8.72
N ARG A 3 -2.97 7.98 -9.96
CA ARG A 3 -3.55 7.20 -11.06
C ARG A 3 -2.58 6.23 -11.73
N ASP A 4 -1.31 6.24 -11.33
CA ASP A 4 -0.28 5.37 -11.92
C ASP A 4 0.80 5.04 -10.90
N TRP A 5 1.66 4.11 -11.27
CA TRP A 5 2.73 3.67 -10.39
C TRP A 5 3.77 4.76 -10.10
N PRO A 6 4.30 5.50 -11.09
CA PRO A 6 5.28 6.52 -10.78
C PRO A 6 4.79 7.54 -9.76
N THR A 7 3.52 7.95 -9.87
CA THR A 7 2.92 8.91 -8.94
C THR A 7 2.76 8.28 -7.55
N LEU A 8 2.29 7.04 -7.46
CA LEU A 8 2.17 6.33 -6.18
C LEU A 8 3.54 6.11 -5.53
N ARG A 9 4.52 5.65 -6.31
CA ARG A 9 5.89 5.47 -5.85
C ARG A 9 6.45 6.75 -5.24
N ASP A 10 6.37 7.84 -5.98
CA ASP A 10 6.92 9.12 -5.53
C ASP A 10 6.19 9.65 -4.29
N PHE A 11 4.88 9.46 -4.25
CA PHE A 11 4.07 9.79 -3.07
C PHE A 11 4.51 8.98 -1.85
N ALA A 12 4.69 7.68 -2.01
CA ALA A 12 5.11 6.78 -0.94
C ALA A 12 6.52 7.12 -0.43
N LEU A 13 7.46 7.36 -1.35
CA LEU A 13 8.82 7.77 -1.00
C LEU A 13 8.82 9.13 -0.29
N GLY A 14 7.94 10.03 -0.69
CA GLY A 14 7.78 11.35 -0.09
C GLY A 14 7.29 11.33 1.35
N GLN A 15 6.80 10.21 1.86
CA GLN A 15 6.43 10.07 3.28
C GLN A 15 7.66 10.03 4.19
N ASN A 16 8.84 9.81 3.63
CA ASN A 16 10.13 9.80 4.36
C ASN A 16 10.17 8.82 5.53
N LEU A 17 9.52 7.68 5.37
CA LEU A 17 9.54 6.63 6.38
C LEU A 17 10.84 5.83 6.29
N PRO A 18 11.48 5.47 7.42
CA PRO A 18 12.71 4.69 7.40
C PRO A 18 12.47 3.26 6.96
N GLU A 19 13.55 2.58 6.55
CA GLU A 19 13.57 1.18 6.15
C GLU A 19 12.74 0.89 4.89
N VAL A 20 12.56 1.88 4.03
CA VAL A 20 11.90 1.75 2.73
C VAL A 20 12.96 1.62 1.64
N THR A 21 12.83 0.57 0.81
CA THR A 21 13.75 0.29 -0.29
C THR A 21 13.00 0.02 -1.58
N LEU A 22 13.63 0.38 -2.70
CA LEU A 22 13.13 0.06 -4.04
C LEU A 22 13.60 -1.32 -4.45
N ASP A 23 12.70 -2.11 -5.03
CA ASP A 23 12.99 -3.45 -5.50
C ASP A 23 12.33 -3.70 -6.87
N HIS A 24 12.79 -4.73 -7.58
CA HIS A 24 12.29 -5.06 -8.92
C HIS A 24 11.99 -6.57 -9.03
N PRO A 25 11.07 -7.13 -8.20
CA PRO A 25 10.74 -8.54 -8.32
C PRO A 25 10.09 -8.82 -9.68
N HIS A 26 10.56 -9.85 -10.36
CA HIS A 26 10.02 -10.27 -11.65
C HIS A 26 9.96 -9.16 -12.72
N GLY A 27 10.92 -8.21 -12.66
CA GLY A 27 10.98 -7.11 -13.61
C GLY A 27 10.02 -5.96 -13.35
N HIS A 28 9.23 -6.01 -12.28
CA HIS A 28 8.32 -4.95 -11.89
C HIS A 28 8.87 -4.20 -10.68
N GLU A 29 8.81 -2.88 -10.75
CA GLU A 29 9.25 -2.03 -9.65
C GLU A 29 8.24 -2.10 -8.50
N SER A 30 8.74 -2.20 -7.27
CA SER A 30 7.93 -2.17 -6.05
C SER A 30 8.73 -1.54 -4.93
N LEU A 31 8.04 -1.17 -3.84
CA LEU A 31 8.68 -0.70 -2.63
C LEU A 31 8.50 -1.71 -1.51
N LYS A 32 9.57 -1.93 -0.76
CA LYS A 32 9.57 -2.74 0.46
C LYS A 32 9.74 -1.86 1.67
N ALA A 33 9.16 -2.30 2.79
CA ALA A 33 9.40 -1.72 4.10
C ALA A 33 9.84 -2.85 5.03
N PHE A 34 11.00 -2.69 5.67
CA PHE A 34 11.60 -3.71 6.54
C PHE A 34 11.81 -5.05 5.79
N GLY A 35 12.17 -4.96 4.51
CA GLY A 35 12.42 -6.14 3.67
C GLY A 35 11.19 -6.88 3.19
N LYS A 36 9.99 -6.37 3.48
CA LYS A 36 8.71 -6.98 3.08
C LYS A 36 7.98 -6.07 2.10
N LEU A 37 7.20 -6.66 1.19
CA LEU A 37 6.40 -5.88 0.23
C LEU A 37 5.54 -4.86 0.96
N TRP A 38 5.58 -3.62 0.48
CA TRP A 38 4.88 -2.51 1.12
C TRP A 38 3.96 -1.77 0.15
N CYS A 39 4.43 -1.45 -1.04
CA CYS A 39 3.69 -0.62 -1.99
C CYS A 39 4.03 -1.05 -3.40
N HIS A 40 3.01 -1.36 -4.19
CA HIS A 40 3.22 -1.73 -5.60
C HIS A 40 1.95 -1.50 -6.43
N TRP A 41 2.13 -1.56 -7.73
CA TRP A 41 1.04 -1.50 -8.71
C TRP A 41 0.82 -2.88 -9.29
N SER A 42 -0.43 -3.25 -9.54
CA SER A 42 -0.73 -4.59 -10.03
C SER A 42 -0.20 -4.81 -11.46
N PRO A 43 0.50 -5.92 -11.72
CA PRO A 43 0.83 -6.32 -13.08
C PRO A 43 -0.35 -6.94 -13.83
N TYR A 44 -1.46 -7.22 -13.15
CA TYR A 44 -2.63 -7.90 -13.72
C TYR A 44 -3.79 -6.96 -14.04
N ALA A 45 -3.83 -5.81 -13.37
CA ALA A 45 -4.89 -4.83 -13.51
C ALA A 45 -4.34 -3.43 -13.27
N ASN A 46 -4.99 -2.42 -13.81
CA ASN A 46 -4.54 -1.04 -13.64
C ASN A 46 -5.00 -0.48 -12.31
N GLY A 47 -4.24 -0.75 -11.26
CA GLY A 47 -4.54 -0.29 -9.91
C GLY A 47 -3.41 -0.51 -8.92
N GLY A 48 -3.33 0.35 -7.92
CA GLY A 48 -2.46 0.16 -6.77
C GLY A 48 -2.99 -0.96 -5.89
N VAL A 49 -2.10 -1.75 -5.31
CA VAL A 49 -2.47 -2.88 -4.45
C VAL A 49 -2.26 -2.49 -3.00
N PHE A 50 -3.32 -2.53 -2.21
CA PHE A 50 -3.29 -2.16 -0.80
C PHE A 50 -3.79 -3.29 0.06
N LYS A 51 -3.20 -3.46 1.24
CA LYS A 51 -3.67 -4.46 2.18
C LYS A 51 -5.00 -4.03 2.79
N ALA A 52 -5.95 -4.95 2.83
CA ALA A 52 -7.27 -4.73 3.42
C ALA A 52 -7.87 -6.08 3.83
N THR A 53 -8.57 -6.12 4.94
CA THR A 53 -9.34 -7.31 5.31
C THR A 53 -10.48 -7.53 4.33
N ARG A 54 -11.08 -8.74 4.35
CA ARG A 54 -12.23 -9.05 3.48
C ARG A 54 -13.40 -8.11 3.74
N ASP A 55 -13.67 -7.81 5.01
CA ASP A 55 -14.74 -6.90 5.39
C ASP A 55 -14.45 -5.47 4.92
N GLU A 56 -13.22 -5.00 5.05
CA GLU A 56 -12.82 -3.70 4.54
C GLU A 56 -12.96 -3.60 3.03
N ARG A 57 -12.57 -4.66 2.30
CA ARG A 57 -12.74 -4.72 0.83
C ARG A 57 -14.18 -4.49 0.44
N ASP A 58 -15.09 -5.23 1.08
CA ASP A 58 -16.51 -5.17 0.76
C ASP A 58 -17.07 -3.76 1.03
N MET A 59 -16.69 -3.17 2.15
CA MET A 59 -17.09 -1.80 2.49
C MET A 59 -16.58 -0.77 1.47
N LEU A 60 -15.30 -0.87 1.09
CA LEU A 60 -14.68 0.06 0.15
C LEU A 60 -15.31 -0.05 -1.23
N MET A 61 -15.52 -1.27 -1.73
CA MET A 61 -16.16 -1.49 -3.04
C MET A 61 -17.61 -1.02 -3.07
N GLN A 62 -18.34 -1.12 -1.96
CA GLN A 62 -19.69 -0.60 -1.86
C GLN A 62 -19.73 0.92 -1.78
N ALA A 63 -18.81 1.50 -1.01
CA ALA A 63 -18.77 2.95 -0.80
C ALA A 63 -18.29 3.72 -2.02
N ASP A 64 -17.33 3.17 -2.77
CA ASP A 64 -16.73 3.85 -3.93
C ASP A 64 -16.26 2.83 -4.97
N PRO A 65 -17.20 2.26 -5.74
CA PRO A 65 -16.88 1.26 -6.76
C PRO A 65 -16.10 1.82 -7.95
N ASP A 66 -16.08 3.13 -8.14
CA ASP A 66 -15.28 3.77 -9.19
C ASP A 66 -13.79 3.76 -8.84
N THR A 67 -13.45 3.74 -7.56
CA THR A 67 -12.08 3.72 -7.08
C THR A 67 -11.63 2.30 -6.73
N PHE A 68 -12.43 1.55 -5.97
CA PHE A 68 -12.03 0.26 -5.41
C PHE A 68 -12.61 -0.90 -6.17
N PHE A 69 -11.75 -1.86 -6.50
CA PHE A 69 -12.15 -3.03 -7.28
C PHE A 69 -11.28 -4.23 -6.92
N LEU A 70 -11.65 -5.39 -7.43
CA LEU A 70 -10.95 -6.63 -7.19
C LEU A 70 -10.68 -7.35 -8.51
N HIS A 71 -9.52 -7.97 -8.61
CA HIS A 71 -9.14 -8.83 -9.73
C HIS A 71 -9.04 -10.28 -9.21
N PRO A 72 -9.38 -11.29 -10.03
CA PRO A 72 -9.36 -12.70 -9.60
C PRO A 72 -8.05 -13.15 -8.97
N HIS A 73 -6.92 -12.61 -9.41
CA HIS A 73 -5.60 -12.94 -8.84
C HIS A 73 -5.54 -12.66 -7.32
N TYR A 74 -6.25 -11.63 -6.85
CA TYR A 74 -6.20 -11.19 -5.45
C TYR A 74 -7.38 -11.67 -4.62
N GLN A 75 -8.29 -12.42 -5.21
CA GLN A 75 -9.55 -12.80 -4.59
C GLN A 75 -9.37 -13.56 -3.26
N ASN A 76 -8.32 -14.39 -3.18
CA ASN A 76 -8.04 -15.21 -2.00
C ASN A 76 -7.01 -14.60 -1.04
N TYR A 77 -6.65 -13.34 -1.26
CA TYR A 77 -5.69 -12.62 -0.42
C TYR A 77 -6.34 -11.40 0.20
N ASP A 78 -5.75 -10.88 1.27
CA ASP A 78 -6.27 -9.69 1.96
C ASP A 78 -5.74 -8.41 1.30
N TYR A 79 -6.15 -8.20 0.04
CA TYR A 79 -5.80 -7.04 -0.76
C TYR A 79 -7.03 -6.41 -1.41
N ILE A 80 -6.96 -5.12 -1.65
CA ILE A 80 -7.89 -4.35 -2.49
C ILE A 80 -7.08 -3.61 -3.55
N LEU A 81 -7.63 -3.48 -4.75
CA LEU A 81 -7.06 -2.65 -5.79
C LEU A 81 -7.77 -1.30 -5.81
N ALA A 82 -7.00 -0.26 -6.07
CA ALA A 82 -7.52 1.09 -6.14
C ALA A 82 -6.96 1.83 -7.36
N ARG A 83 -7.83 2.54 -8.04
CA ARG A 83 -7.49 3.46 -9.11
C ARG A 83 -7.96 4.85 -8.71
N ASN A 84 -7.35 5.89 -9.24
CA ASN A 84 -7.77 7.26 -8.97
C ASN A 84 -7.81 7.55 -7.45
N ILE A 85 -6.67 7.33 -6.80
CA ILE A 85 -6.57 7.19 -5.35
C ILE A 85 -6.41 8.56 -4.67
N ALA A 86 -7.23 8.82 -3.64
CA ALA A 86 -7.09 10.01 -2.82
C ALA A 86 -5.80 9.95 -1.99
N PRO A 87 -4.96 11.00 -2.01
CA PRO A 87 -3.69 10.98 -1.27
C PRO A 87 -3.83 10.72 0.23
N ASP A 88 -4.84 11.29 0.88
CA ASP A 88 -5.04 11.09 2.32
C ASP A 88 -5.36 9.63 2.65
N TRP A 89 -6.18 8.98 1.83
CA TRP A 89 -6.48 7.55 1.98
C TRP A 89 -5.21 6.71 1.78
N ALA A 90 -4.44 7.02 0.73
CA ALA A 90 -3.19 6.31 0.44
C ALA A 90 -2.19 6.45 1.58
N ARG A 91 -2.03 7.66 2.12
CA ARG A 91 -1.10 7.92 3.23
C ARG A 91 -1.46 7.07 4.45
N ALA A 92 -2.73 7.06 4.83
CA ALA A 92 -3.18 6.29 5.99
C ALA A 92 -2.90 4.79 5.82
N ARG A 93 -3.19 4.24 4.64
CA ARG A 93 -2.94 2.83 4.34
C ARG A 93 -1.46 2.49 4.30
N LEU A 94 -0.65 3.35 3.71
CA LEU A 94 0.81 3.15 3.64
C LEU A 94 1.43 3.17 5.04
N ILE A 95 1.04 4.10 5.87
CA ILE A 95 1.55 4.19 7.25
C ILE A 95 1.14 2.95 8.05
N THR A 96 -0.11 2.53 7.98
CA THR A 96 -0.59 1.33 8.67
C THR A 96 0.21 0.10 8.26
N ARG A 97 0.41 -0.10 6.96
CA ARG A 97 1.17 -1.25 6.47
C ARG A 97 2.66 -1.17 6.82
N TRP A 98 3.25 0.02 6.79
CA TRP A 98 4.62 0.22 7.22
C TRP A 98 4.78 -0.22 8.68
N ARG A 99 3.85 0.17 9.55
CA ARG A 99 3.84 -0.26 10.94
C ARG A 99 3.64 -1.77 11.08
N ASP A 100 2.77 -2.36 10.28
CA ASP A 100 2.54 -3.81 10.30
C ASP A 100 3.79 -4.59 9.89
N ASN A 101 4.59 -4.06 8.96
CA ASN A 101 5.83 -4.69 8.51
C ASN A 101 6.97 -4.52 9.53
N ALA A 102 6.91 -3.51 10.38
CA ALA A 102 7.99 -3.15 11.29
C ALA A 102 8.09 -4.14 12.46
N PRO A 103 9.31 -4.48 12.90
CA PRO A 103 9.48 -5.21 14.16
C PRO A 103 8.94 -4.40 15.35
N LYS A 104 8.35 -5.09 16.31
CA LYS A 104 7.78 -4.43 17.50
C LYS A 104 8.81 -3.58 18.26
N ARG A 105 10.04 -4.06 18.36
CA ARG A 105 11.14 -3.33 18.99
C ARG A 105 11.40 -2.01 18.29
N PHE A 106 11.40 -2.02 16.95
CA PHE A 106 11.58 -0.81 16.16
C PHE A 106 10.46 0.18 16.43
N LEU A 107 9.21 -0.26 16.41
CA LEU A 107 8.05 0.60 16.65
C LEU A 107 8.07 1.23 18.04
N LYS A 108 8.47 0.47 19.04
CA LYS A 108 8.56 0.99 20.40
C LYS A 108 9.53 2.19 20.48
N ALA A 109 10.71 2.05 19.87
CA ALA A 109 11.69 3.13 19.82
C ALA A 109 11.21 4.30 18.95
N TRP A 110 10.61 3.99 17.80
CA TRP A 110 10.06 5.00 16.89
C TRP A 110 8.98 5.84 17.57
N ASP A 111 8.02 5.19 18.21
CA ASP A 111 6.92 5.88 18.88
C ASP A 111 7.42 6.74 20.05
N ALA A 112 8.44 6.28 20.77
CA ALA A 112 9.06 7.05 21.85
C ALA A 112 9.73 8.33 21.34
N GLN A 113 10.33 8.29 20.13
CA GLN A 113 11.02 9.44 19.54
C GLN A 113 10.03 10.40 18.84
N ASN A 114 8.88 9.91 18.40
CA ASN A 114 7.92 10.67 17.61
C ASN A 114 6.58 10.90 18.33
N ALA A 115 6.59 10.75 19.64
CA ALA A 115 5.40 10.98 20.46
C ALA A 115 5.11 12.48 20.65
#